data_cfc1aa2d59a782fdcb119cb3d6737518
#
_entry.id   cfc1aa2d59a782fdcb119cb3d6737518
#
_cell.length_a   1.000
_cell.length_b   1.000
_cell.length_c   1.000
_cell.angle_alpha   90.00
_cell.angle_beta   90.00
_cell.angle_gamma   90.00
#
_symmetry.space_group_name_H-M   'P 1'
#
loop_
_entity.id
_entity.type
_entity.pdbx_description
1 polymer ?
#
loop_
_entity_poly.entity_id
_entity_poly.type
_entity_poly.pdbx_seq_one_letter_code
_entity_poly.pdbx_strand_id
1 'polypeptide(L)'
;LGADLSVAYNKSDNSSPTAQRYDIYDRTIDPVGGETEEWSVFAGLFDGKLSLRATKFKTTSARSNAAFTEIQNTIVRRLENMAEVVRNTTFRDEVIAKGFGAELSAWDAWEKSPAAQTLFKTYRFAIPTTPNTASNANITTVERIGEVVAVQDTVAEGIEVDLTYNPTPQWRISLNVGEQKTVNDRTGTATRQMVDELKPVWGGTAGRLPLGIGTTNDLGSDYNGINVNVLKQQLLDGGPAPEQRRWRFNGVTNYTFKGGMLNNVRVGGAYRWQDKAAIGFPIILAPDGRTGIIDVKNPYLGEAESNVDLWVGYRRKVFGDRVYWNVQLNVKNVGRGNQLIPVSAQPDGSIASARISAPQLWTLTNTFEF
;
A
#
# COMPACT_ATOMS: atom_id res chain seq x y z
N LEU A 1 0.90 9.80 -47.67
CA LEU A 1 1.10 9.73 -46.19
C LEU A 1 0.07 8.76 -45.63
N GLY A 2 0.47 7.49 -45.44
CA GLY A 2 -0.37 6.47 -44.82
C GLY A 2 -0.60 6.78 -43.34
N ALA A 3 -1.85 6.66 -42.90
CA ALA A 3 -2.22 6.76 -41.50
C ALA A 3 -3.11 5.56 -41.16
N ASP A 4 -2.72 4.80 -40.16
CA ASP A 4 -3.50 3.71 -39.61
C ASP A 4 -4.00 4.12 -38.22
N LEU A 5 -5.31 3.99 -38.00
CA LEU A 5 -5.93 4.29 -36.70
C LEU A 5 -6.74 3.08 -36.26
N SER A 6 -6.54 2.66 -35.00
CA SER A 6 -7.38 1.64 -34.39
C SER A 6 -7.71 1.97 -32.94
N VAL A 7 -8.83 1.48 -32.48
CA VAL A 7 -9.30 1.61 -31.11
C VAL A 7 -9.53 0.20 -30.54
N ALA A 8 -9.10 -0.03 -29.32
CA ALA A 8 -9.32 -1.28 -28.63
C ALA A 8 -9.93 -1.03 -27.26
N TYR A 9 -10.84 -1.92 -26.87
CA TYR A 9 -11.35 -2.04 -25.51
C TYR A 9 -11.00 -3.42 -24.98
N ASN A 10 -10.46 -3.45 -23.78
CA ASN A 10 -10.19 -4.68 -23.05
C ASN A 10 -10.84 -4.62 -21.68
N LYS A 11 -11.52 -5.70 -21.30
CA LYS A 11 -11.97 -5.92 -19.94
C LYS A 11 -11.53 -7.31 -19.52
N SER A 12 -10.80 -7.38 -18.42
CA SER A 12 -10.31 -8.65 -17.87
C SER A 12 -10.59 -8.69 -16.37
N ASP A 13 -10.91 -9.87 -15.89
CA ASP A 13 -11.03 -10.19 -14.49
C ASP A 13 -10.14 -11.38 -14.13
N ASN A 14 -9.65 -11.39 -12.92
CA ASN A 14 -8.88 -12.48 -12.38
C ASN A 14 -9.20 -12.69 -10.91
N SER A 15 -8.93 -13.88 -10.41
CA SER A 15 -9.01 -14.17 -8.98
C SER A 15 -7.77 -14.96 -8.56
N SER A 16 -7.28 -14.68 -7.37
CA SER A 16 -6.17 -15.43 -6.78
C SER A 16 -6.75 -16.42 -5.77
N PRO A 17 -6.59 -17.74 -5.97
CA PRO A 17 -6.95 -18.71 -4.96
C PRO A 17 -6.19 -18.41 -3.66
N THR A 18 -6.92 -18.27 -2.57
CA THR A 18 -6.38 -18.04 -1.23
C THR A 18 -6.98 -19.04 -0.26
N ALA A 19 -6.30 -19.29 0.86
CA ALA A 19 -6.92 -19.99 1.96
C ALA A 19 -8.21 -19.28 2.38
N GLN A 20 -9.15 -20.03 2.97
CA GLN A 20 -10.43 -19.47 3.40
C GLN A 20 -10.19 -18.33 4.38
N ARG A 21 -10.80 -17.18 4.12
CA ARG A 21 -10.74 -15.97 4.95
C ARG A 21 -12.11 -15.65 5.51
N TYR A 22 -12.11 -15.02 6.67
CA TYR A 22 -13.33 -14.60 7.37
C TYR A 22 -13.17 -13.17 7.85
N ASP A 23 -14.27 -12.44 7.92
CA ASP A 23 -14.29 -11.15 8.61
C ASP A 23 -14.51 -11.32 10.12
N ILE A 24 -14.51 -10.20 10.85
CA ILE A 24 -14.69 -10.20 12.31
C ILE A 24 -16.08 -10.72 12.76
N TYR A 25 -17.03 -10.85 11.84
CA TYR A 25 -18.37 -11.43 12.09
C TYR A 25 -18.51 -12.89 11.65
N ASP A 26 -17.39 -13.61 11.42
CA ASP A 26 -17.39 -15.00 10.94
C ASP A 26 -18.00 -15.20 9.55
N ARG A 27 -18.12 -14.11 8.77
CA ARG A 27 -18.62 -14.19 7.39
C ARG A 27 -17.45 -14.53 6.46
N THR A 28 -17.66 -15.46 5.55
CA THR A 28 -16.65 -15.84 4.55
C THR A 28 -16.35 -14.66 3.62
N ILE A 29 -15.08 -14.47 3.33
CA ILE A 29 -14.61 -13.48 2.38
C ILE A 29 -14.19 -14.21 1.11
N ASP A 30 -14.76 -13.78 -0.03
CA ASP A 30 -14.36 -14.30 -1.34
C ASP A 30 -12.86 -14.08 -1.60
N PRO A 31 -12.24 -14.86 -2.48
CA PRO A 31 -10.86 -14.66 -2.90
C PRO A 31 -10.59 -13.23 -3.38
N VAL A 32 -9.32 -12.82 -3.31
CA VAL A 32 -8.89 -11.54 -3.88
C VAL A 32 -9.21 -11.56 -5.37
N GLY A 33 -9.96 -10.57 -5.83
CA GLY A 33 -10.31 -10.41 -7.23
C GLY A 33 -9.65 -9.16 -7.82
N GLY A 34 -9.33 -9.22 -9.10
CA GLY A 34 -8.87 -8.08 -9.88
C GLY A 34 -9.74 -7.89 -11.12
N GLU A 35 -10.13 -6.66 -11.38
CA GLU A 35 -10.81 -6.27 -12.61
C GLU A 35 -10.01 -5.14 -13.25
N THR A 36 -9.75 -5.25 -14.56
CA THR A 36 -9.08 -4.21 -15.33
C THR A 36 -9.92 -3.86 -16.54
N GLU A 37 -10.17 -2.58 -16.73
CA GLU A 37 -10.78 -2.01 -17.92
C GLU A 37 -9.79 -1.07 -18.60
N GLU A 38 -9.62 -1.24 -19.91
CA GLU A 38 -8.67 -0.47 -20.72
C GLU A 38 -9.31 -0.02 -22.02
N TRP A 39 -9.11 1.25 -22.34
CA TRP A 39 -9.38 1.85 -23.64
C TRP A 39 -8.09 2.30 -24.28
N SER A 40 -7.79 1.78 -25.45
CA SER A 40 -6.56 2.13 -26.16
C SER A 40 -6.85 2.69 -27.53
N VAL A 41 -6.10 3.71 -27.90
CA VAL A 41 -6.05 4.26 -29.28
C VAL A 41 -4.64 4.04 -29.80
N PHE A 42 -4.55 3.47 -31.00
CA PHE A 42 -3.30 3.26 -31.72
C PHE A 42 -3.32 4.11 -32.99
N ALA A 43 -2.22 4.80 -33.25
CA ALA A 43 -2.03 5.55 -34.48
C ALA A 43 -0.67 5.23 -35.10
N GLY A 44 -0.66 4.72 -36.33
CA GLY A 44 0.51 4.59 -37.18
C GLY A 44 0.51 5.71 -38.23
N LEU A 45 1.57 6.52 -38.26
CA LEU A 45 1.66 7.70 -39.13
C LEU A 45 2.98 7.68 -39.92
N PHE A 46 3.01 8.40 -41.04
CA PHE A 46 4.19 8.58 -41.88
C PHE A 46 4.75 7.22 -42.37
N ASP A 47 3.88 6.37 -42.91
CA ASP A 47 4.22 5.02 -43.42
C ASP A 47 4.93 4.16 -42.34
N GLY A 48 4.42 4.19 -41.11
CA GLY A 48 4.92 3.40 -39.97
C GLY A 48 6.15 3.98 -39.27
N LYS A 49 6.62 5.15 -39.66
CA LYS A 49 7.74 5.81 -38.95
C LYS A 49 7.36 6.31 -37.57
N LEU A 50 6.11 6.70 -37.36
CA LEU A 50 5.58 7.10 -36.06
C LEU A 50 4.50 6.13 -35.62
N SER A 51 4.67 5.56 -34.44
CA SER A 51 3.67 4.76 -33.75
C SER A 51 3.33 5.42 -32.43
N LEU A 52 2.06 5.64 -32.20
CA LEU A 52 1.51 6.20 -30.95
C LEU A 52 0.48 5.23 -30.39
N ARG A 53 0.57 4.97 -29.08
CA ARG A 53 -0.46 4.30 -28.30
C ARG A 53 -0.83 5.18 -27.11
N ALA A 54 -2.10 5.43 -26.93
CA ALA A 54 -2.63 6.05 -25.72
C ALA A 54 -3.65 5.12 -25.09
N THR A 55 -3.46 4.79 -23.81
CA THR A 55 -4.32 3.88 -23.05
C THR A 55 -4.83 4.58 -21.81
N LYS A 56 -6.14 4.58 -21.61
CA LYS A 56 -6.78 4.90 -20.34
C LYS A 56 -7.14 3.59 -19.67
N PHE A 57 -6.72 3.42 -18.41
CA PHE A 57 -6.99 2.18 -17.66
C PHE A 57 -7.62 2.48 -16.30
N LYS A 58 -8.36 1.49 -15.81
CA LYS A 58 -8.80 1.39 -14.43
C LYS A 58 -8.67 -0.05 -13.97
N THR A 59 -7.89 -0.27 -12.91
CA THR A 59 -7.73 -1.57 -12.28
C THR A 59 -8.23 -1.50 -10.85
N THR A 60 -9.11 -2.43 -10.50
CA THR A 60 -9.61 -2.60 -9.14
C THR A 60 -9.10 -3.93 -8.59
N SER A 61 -8.42 -3.91 -7.45
CA SER A 61 -8.13 -5.10 -6.67
C SER A 61 -9.07 -5.13 -5.49
N ALA A 62 -10.01 -6.05 -5.52
CA ALA A 62 -11.03 -6.16 -4.49
C ALA A 62 -10.61 -7.14 -3.39
N ARG A 63 -10.99 -6.85 -2.16
CA ARG A 63 -10.84 -7.73 -0.99
C ARG A 63 -9.39 -8.13 -0.68
N SER A 64 -8.41 -7.24 -0.99
CA SER A 64 -7.04 -7.40 -0.50
C SER A 64 -6.99 -7.25 1.03
N ASN A 65 -6.02 -7.87 1.70
CA ASN A 65 -5.88 -7.72 3.14
C ASN A 65 -5.52 -6.27 3.49
N ALA A 66 -6.26 -5.69 4.42
CA ALA A 66 -6.01 -4.36 4.96
C ALA A 66 -5.04 -4.43 6.16
N ALA A 67 -4.35 -3.32 6.44
CA ALA A 67 -3.41 -3.21 7.57
C ALA A 67 -4.13 -3.09 8.94
N PHE A 68 -5.10 -3.96 9.21
CA PHE A 68 -5.92 -3.98 10.42
C PHE A 68 -5.58 -5.14 11.35
N THR A 69 -4.62 -5.98 11.01
CA THR A 69 -4.28 -7.19 11.79
C THR A 69 -3.96 -6.85 13.24
N GLU A 70 -3.15 -5.82 13.50
CA GLU A 70 -2.82 -5.39 14.86
C GLU A 70 -4.04 -4.87 15.64
N ILE A 71 -4.98 -4.21 14.96
CA ILE A 71 -6.22 -3.70 15.56
C ILE A 71 -7.10 -4.87 15.96
N GLN A 72 -7.28 -5.85 15.08
CA GLN A 72 -8.05 -7.06 15.37
C GLN A 72 -7.41 -7.87 16.48
N ASN A 73 -6.09 -8.07 16.44
CA ASN A 73 -5.35 -8.76 17.51
C ASN A 73 -5.51 -8.05 18.86
N THR A 74 -5.57 -6.73 18.87
CA THR A 74 -5.80 -5.97 20.11
C THR A 74 -7.21 -6.19 20.64
N ILE A 75 -8.24 -6.19 19.77
CA ILE A 75 -9.63 -6.51 20.16
C ILE A 75 -9.69 -7.92 20.75
N VAL A 76 -9.11 -8.90 20.06
CA VAL A 76 -9.09 -10.31 20.49
C VAL A 76 -8.41 -10.47 21.83
N ARG A 77 -7.19 -9.97 21.98
CA ARG A 77 -6.41 -10.05 23.21
C ARG A 77 -7.13 -9.37 24.38
N ARG A 78 -7.79 -8.23 24.12
CA ARG A 78 -8.57 -7.55 25.15
C ARG A 78 -9.80 -8.37 25.54
N LEU A 79 -10.49 -8.93 24.56
CA LEU A 79 -11.63 -9.81 24.80
C LEU A 79 -11.24 -11.02 25.64
N GLU A 80 -10.15 -11.68 25.27
CA GLU A 80 -9.59 -12.83 26.00
C GLU A 80 -9.25 -12.45 27.44
N ASN A 81 -8.43 -11.40 27.64
CA ASN A 81 -8.05 -10.93 28.98
C ASN A 81 -9.25 -10.58 29.86
N MET A 82 -10.22 -9.84 29.33
CA MET A 82 -11.38 -9.44 30.12
C MET A 82 -12.28 -10.63 30.44
N ALA A 83 -12.50 -11.53 29.49
CA ALA A 83 -13.29 -12.73 29.74
C ALA A 83 -12.63 -13.65 30.80
N GLU A 84 -11.31 -13.65 30.90
CA GLU A 84 -10.55 -14.35 31.94
C GLU A 84 -10.65 -13.61 33.30
N VAL A 85 -10.37 -12.31 33.30
CA VAL A 85 -10.30 -11.50 34.52
C VAL A 85 -11.66 -11.39 35.23
N VAL A 86 -12.75 -11.20 34.49
CA VAL A 86 -14.09 -11.07 35.09
C VAL A 86 -14.62 -12.39 35.71
N ARG A 87 -13.99 -13.52 35.41
CA ARG A 87 -14.32 -14.82 36.04
C ARG A 87 -13.55 -15.09 37.32
N ASN A 88 -12.55 -14.27 37.61
CA ASN A 88 -11.79 -14.38 38.86
C ASN A 88 -12.58 -13.77 40.00
N THR A 89 -12.86 -14.56 41.04
CA THR A 89 -13.65 -14.10 42.20
C THR A 89 -12.95 -12.98 42.95
N THR A 90 -11.63 -13.03 43.13
CA THR A 90 -10.84 -11.99 43.79
C THR A 90 -10.93 -10.68 43.02
N PHE A 91 -10.88 -10.71 41.69
CA PHE A 91 -11.07 -9.51 40.86
C PHE A 91 -12.48 -8.92 41.04
N ARG A 92 -13.51 -9.75 40.97
CA ARG A 92 -14.89 -9.31 41.16
C ARG A 92 -15.11 -8.63 42.49
N ASP A 93 -14.61 -9.23 43.58
CA ASP A 93 -14.70 -8.71 44.93
C ASP A 93 -13.96 -7.34 45.04
N GLU A 94 -12.77 -7.24 44.45
CA GLU A 94 -11.98 -6.02 44.44
C GLU A 94 -12.68 -4.88 43.65
N VAL A 95 -13.18 -5.13 42.45
CA VAL A 95 -13.83 -4.09 41.65
C VAL A 95 -15.15 -3.66 42.25
N ILE A 96 -15.90 -4.56 42.89
CA ILE A 96 -17.12 -4.21 43.63
C ILE A 96 -16.78 -3.37 44.83
N ALA A 97 -15.76 -3.73 45.63
CA ALA A 97 -15.31 -2.96 46.79
C ALA A 97 -14.82 -1.53 46.40
N LYS A 98 -14.24 -1.40 45.18
CA LYS A 98 -13.81 -0.12 44.63
C LYS A 98 -14.94 0.69 43.94
N GLY A 99 -16.18 0.20 43.96
CA GLY A 99 -17.36 0.90 43.43
C GLY A 99 -17.59 0.73 41.92
N PHE A 100 -16.99 -0.29 41.28
CA PHE A 100 -17.20 -0.60 39.85
C PHE A 100 -18.23 -1.71 39.60
N GLY A 101 -19.14 -1.97 40.53
CA GLY A 101 -20.15 -3.01 40.41
C GLY A 101 -21.12 -2.81 39.24
N ALA A 102 -21.42 -1.55 38.88
CA ALA A 102 -22.25 -1.22 37.73
C ALA A 102 -21.55 -1.57 36.41
N GLU A 103 -20.27 -1.21 36.30
CA GLU A 103 -19.43 -1.51 35.14
C GLU A 103 -19.26 -3.01 34.94
N LEU A 104 -19.06 -3.76 36.02
CA LEU A 104 -18.99 -5.22 35.99
C LEU A 104 -20.31 -5.84 35.53
N SER A 105 -21.45 -5.34 36.03
CA SER A 105 -22.77 -5.80 35.59
C SER A 105 -23.04 -5.48 34.12
N ALA A 106 -22.55 -4.33 33.64
CA ALA A 106 -22.65 -3.96 32.22
C ALA A 106 -21.82 -4.89 31.33
N TRP A 107 -20.63 -5.29 31.77
CA TRP A 107 -19.83 -6.31 31.09
C TRP A 107 -20.55 -7.66 31.08
N ASP A 108 -21.03 -8.15 32.21
CA ASP A 108 -21.74 -9.43 32.33
C ASP A 108 -22.98 -9.50 31.42
N ALA A 109 -23.68 -8.39 31.26
CA ALA A 109 -24.81 -8.27 30.33
C ALA A 109 -24.36 -8.28 28.85
N TRP A 110 -23.31 -7.52 28.54
CA TRP A 110 -22.76 -7.46 27.19
C TRP A 110 -22.18 -8.79 26.75
N GLU A 111 -21.47 -9.49 27.61
CA GLU A 111 -20.87 -10.80 27.30
C GLU A 111 -21.91 -11.82 26.81
N LYS A 112 -23.17 -11.68 27.24
CA LYS A 112 -24.29 -12.51 26.80
C LYS A 112 -24.96 -11.99 25.52
N SER A 113 -24.52 -10.83 25.01
CA SER A 113 -25.13 -10.23 23.83
C SER A 113 -24.76 -10.96 22.55
N PRO A 114 -25.57 -10.82 21.48
CA PRO A 114 -25.25 -11.43 20.17
C PRO A 114 -23.89 -10.96 19.62
N ALA A 115 -23.51 -9.71 19.87
CA ALA A 115 -22.22 -9.15 19.41
C ALA A 115 -21.03 -9.85 20.08
N ALA A 116 -21.06 -10.01 21.41
CA ALA A 116 -20.03 -10.70 22.15
C ALA A 116 -19.96 -12.20 21.75
N GLN A 117 -21.11 -12.85 21.64
CA GLN A 117 -21.19 -14.25 21.23
C GLN A 117 -20.65 -14.45 19.79
N THR A 118 -20.87 -13.50 18.91
CA THR A 118 -20.29 -13.51 17.56
C THR A 118 -18.77 -13.48 17.63
N LEU A 119 -18.19 -12.56 18.43
CA LEU A 119 -16.74 -12.47 18.61
C LEU A 119 -16.15 -13.77 19.18
N PHE A 120 -16.78 -14.34 20.23
CA PHE A 120 -16.35 -15.62 20.80
C PHE A 120 -16.37 -16.74 19.77
N LYS A 121 -17.42 -16.80 18.95
CA LYS A 121 -17.54 -17.77 17.86
C LYS A 121 -16.47 -17.54 16.79
N THR A 122 -16.30 -16.29 16.36
CA THR A 122 -15.34 -15.92 15.31
C THR A 122 -13.93 -16.33 15.67
N TYR A 123 -13.53 -16.10 16.92
CA TYR A 123 -12.18 -16.40 17.41
C TYR A 123 -12.07 -17.75 18.14
N ARG A 124 -13.15 -18.55 18.13
CA ARG A 124 -13.16 -19.90 18.70
C ARG A 124 -12.78 -19.95 20.18
N PHE A 125 -13.20 -18.95 20.96
CA PHE A 125 -12.99 -18.96 22.39
C PHE A 125 -13.86 -20.01 23.09
N ALA A 126 -13.23 -20.93 23.82
CA ALA A 126 -13.90 -21.81 24.79
C ALA A 126 -13.89 -21.12 26.16
N ILE A 127 -15.02 -20.50 26.52
CA ILE A 127 -15.14 -19.72 27.75
C ILE A 127 -15.54 -20.67 28.88
N PRO A 128 -14.75 -20.74 30.00
CA PRO A 128 -15.14 -21.50 31.17
C PRO A 128 -16.45 -21.00 31.80
N THR A 129 -17.35 -21.91 32.14
CA THR A 129 -18.65 -21.56 32.72
C THR A 129 -18.61 -21.37 34.25
N THR A 130 -17.54 -21.85 34.89
CA THR A 130 -17.38 -21.78 36.34
C THR A 130 -16.43 -20.66 36.77
N PRO A 131 -16.77 -19.86 37.82
CA PRO A 131 -15.85 -18.95 38.45
C PRO A 131 -14.56 -19.63 38.89
N ASN A 132 -13.43 -18.95 38.78
CA ASN A 132 -12.11 -19.46 39.14
C ASN A 132 -11.45 -18.52 40.17
N THR A 133 -10.81 -19.09 41.16
CA THR A 133 -10.03 -18.33 42.16
C THR A 133 -8.55 -18.19 41.76
N ALA A 134 -8.10 -18.94 40.76
CA ALA A 134 -6.75 -18.82 40.22
C ALA A 134 -6.58 -17.57 39.39
N SER A 135 -5.35 -17.04 39.29
CA SER A 135 -5.02 -15.86 38.50
C SER A 135 -5.22 -16.05 37.00
N ASN A 136 -5.40 -17.29 36.54
CA ASN A 136 -5.57 -17.62 35.11
C ASN A 136 -6.80 -18.54 34.97
N ALA A 137 -7.90 -18.01 34.49
CA ALA A 137 -8.99 -18.84 33.98
C ALA A 137 -8.58 -19.23 32.56
N ASN A 138 -8.24 -20.49 32.33
CA ASN A 138 -7.79 -20.98 31.02
C ASN A 138 -8.88 -20.80 29.95
N ILE A 139 -8.90 -19.67 29.31
CA ILE A 139 -9.59 -19.51 28.04
C ILE A 139 -8.72 -20.18 26.98
N THR A 140 -9.23 -21.24 26.41
CA THR A 140 -8.56 -21.93 25.32
C THR A 140 -9.13 -21.44 24.00
N THR A 141 -8.25 -21.08 23.09
CA THR A 141 -8.60 -20.87 21.69
C THR A 141 -8.48 -22.19 20.95
N VAL A 142 -9.50 -22.55 20.19
CA VAL A 142 -9.44 -23.71 19.29
C VAL A 142 -8.91 -23.22 17.94
N GLU A 143 -7.93 -23.94 17.40
CA GLU A 143 -7.37 -23.62 16.09
C GLU A 143 -8.48 -23.52 15.03
N ARG A 144 -8.43 -22.46 14.23
CA ARG A 144 -9.38 -22.21 13.15
C ARG A 144 -8.75 -22.56 11.81
N ILE A 145 -9.51 -23.22 10.96
CA ILE A 145 -9.15 -23.37 9.56
C ILE A 145 -9.46 -22.04 8.84
N GLY A 146 -8.41 -21.30 8.43
CA GLY A 146 -8.50 -20.02 7.77
C GLY A 146 -8.23 -18.83 8.70
N GLU A 147 -8.08 -17.65 8.11
CA GLU A 147 -7.67 -16.42 8.79
C GLU A 147 -8.84 -15.46 8.98
N VAL A 148 -8.88 -14.78 10.12
CA VAL A 148 -9.76 -13.62 10.33
C VAL A 148 -9.00 -12.37 9.90
N VAL A 149 -9.48 -11.72 8.85
CA VAL A 149 -8.81 -10.57 8.25
C VAL A 149 -9.77 -9.40 8.06
N ALA A 150 -9.24 -8.20 8.05
CA ALA A 150 -9.91 -7.05 7.49
C ALA A 150 -9.50 -6.89 6.02
N VAL A 151 -10.39 -6.40 5.19
CA VAL A 151 -10.14 -6.21 3.76
C VAL A 151 -10.32 -4.76 3.35
N GLN A 152 -9.69 -4.44 2.22
CA GLN A 152 -9.83 -3.17 1.52
C GLN A 152 -9.86 -3.42 0.02
N ASP A 153 -10.39 -2.47 -0.71
CA ASP A 153 -10.23 -2.41 -2.14
C ASP A 153 -9.12 -1.42 -2.50
N THR A 154 -8.44 -1.68 -3.60
CA THR A 154 -7.45 -0.76 -4.16
C THR A 154 -7.86 -0.46 -5.60
N VAL A 155 -8.00 0.82 -5.91
CA VAL A 155 -8.34 1.29 -7.26
C VAL A 155 -7.14 2.06 -7.81
N ALA A 156 -6.61 1.58 -8.93
CA ALA A 156 -5.59 2.28 -9.72
C ALA A 156 -6.20 2.72 -11.06
N GLU A 157 -6.13 4.00 -11.36
CA GLU A 157 -6.61 4.56 -12.62
C GLU A 157 -5.56 5.50 -13.20
N GLY A 158 -5.54 5.62 -14.53
CA GLY A 158 -4.56 6.49 -15.17
C GLY A 158 -4.60 6.46 -16.69
N ILE A 159 -3.59 7.12 -17.24
CA ILE A 159 -3.35 7.20 -18.67
C ILE A 159 -1.90 6.87 -18.96
N GLU A 160 -1.65 6.04 -19.96
CA GLU A 160 -0.32 5.75 -20.49
C GLU A 160 -0.26 6.16 -21.95
N VAL A 161 0.83 6.83 -22.34
CA VAL A 161 1.10 7.21 -23.70
C VAL A 161 2.48 6.72 -24.09
N ASP A 162 2.54 5.87 -25.11
CA ASP A 162 3.75 5.37 -25.71
C ASP A 162 3.90 5.93 -27.13
N LEU A 163 5.07 6.47 -27.43
CA LEU A 163 5.41 6.97 -28.74
C LEU A 163 6.74 6.37 -29.19
N THR A 164 6.77 5.81 -30.38
CA THR A 164 8.01 5.45 -31.07
C THR A 164 8.07 6.20 -32.40
N TYR A 165 9.15 6.93 -32.62
CA TYR A 165 9.39 7.67 -33.84
C TYR A 165 10.75 7.32 -34.44
N ASN A 166 10.74 6.87 -35.70
CA ASN A 166 11.92 6.54 -36.48
C ASN A 166 12.02 7.53 -37.68
N PRO A 167 12.54 8.76 -37.45
CA PRO A 167 12.65 9.78 -38.52
C PRO A 167 13.42 9.24 -39.73
N THR A 168 14.47 8.48 -39.44
CA THR A 168 15.32 7.81 -40.41
C THR A 168 15.60 6.38 -39.94
N PRO A 169 16.08 5.45 -40.82
CA PRO A 169 16.50 4.11 -40.39
C PRO A 169 17.63 4.10 -39.36
N GLN A 170 18.32 5.21 -39.17
CA GLN A 170 19.44 5.36 -38.23
C GLN A 170 19.04 5.96 -36.90
N TRP A 171 17.87 6.58 -36.80
CA TRP A 171 17.44 7.36 -35.63
C TRP A 171 16.14 6.83 -35.07
N ARG A 172 16.18 6.42 -33.81
CA ARG A 172 15.00 5.99 -33.06
C ARG A 172 14.82 6.88 -31.83
N ILE A 173 13.60 7.29 -31.59
CA ILE A 173 13.13 8.02 -30.42
C ILE A 173 11.98 7.21 -29.83
N SER A 174 12.02 6.97 -28.53
CA SER A 174 10.92 6.34 -27.79
C SER A 174 10.60 7.20 -26.57
N LEU A 175 9.32 7.53 -26.40
CA LEU A 175 8.81 8.30 -25.28
C LEU A 175 7.70 7.50 -24.61
N ASN A 176 7.68 7.53 -23.29
CA ASN A 176 6.60 6.96 -22.48
C ASN A 176 6.21 7.99 -21.42
N VAL A 177 4.93 8.28 -21.32
CA VAL A 177 4.34 9.15 -20.29
C VAL A 177 3.26 8.35 -19.59
N GLY A 178 3.29 8.30 -18.28
CA GLY A 178 2.26 7.65 -17.48
C GLY A 178 1.76 8.57 -16.38
N GLU A 179 0.44 8.65 -16.25
CA GLU A 179 -0.24 9.12 -15.06
C GLU A 179 -0.89 7.95 -14.37
N GLN A 180 -0.69 7.81 -13.07
CA GLN A 180 -1.34 6.80 -12.27
C GLN A 180 -1.73 7.37 -10.92
N LYS A 181 -2.99 7.20 -10.56
CA LYS A 181 -3.52 7.46 -9.22
C LYS A 181 -3.99 6.14 -8.64
N THR A 182 -3.48 5.79 -7.46
CA THR A 182 -3.94 4.61 -6.72
C THR A 182 -4.47 5.06 -5.37
N VAL A 183 -5.65 4.59 -5.02
CA VAL A 183 -6.30 4.88 -3.75
C VAL A 183 -6.81 3.58 -3.13
N ASN A 184 -6.81 3.52 -1.81
CA ASN A 184 -7.54 2.49 -1.08
C ASN A 184 -8.97 2.96 -0.86
N ASP A 185 -9.88 2.03 -0.79
CA ASP A 185 -11.30 2.26 -0.56
C ASP A 185 -11.89 1.13 0.29
N ARG A 186 -12.94 1.44 1.04
CA ARG A 186 -13.66 0.50 1.90
C ARG A 186 -12.79 -0.25 2.91
N THR A 187 -11.75 0.43 3.42
CA THR A 187 -10.76 -0.16 4.32
C THR A 187 -11.40 -0.57 5.65
N GLY A 188 -11.39 -1.86 5.95
CA GLY A 188 -11.78 -2.43 7.23
C GLY A 188 -13.22 -2.13 7.67
N THR A 189 -14.17 -2.04 6.76
CA THR A 189 -15.57 -1.66 7.07
C THR A 189 -16.22 -2.55 8.13
N ALA A 190 -16.01 -3.88 8.08
CA ALA A 190 -16.51 -4.80 9.10
C ALA A 190 -15.87 -4.56 10.47
N THR A 191 -14.57 -4.29 10.51
CA THR A 191 -13.85 -3.95 11.76
C THR A 191 -14.34 -2.63 12.33
N ARG A 192 -14.60 -1.61 11.48
CA ARG A 192 -15.21 -0.35 11.91
C ARG A 192 -16.57 -0.57 12.54
N GLN A 193 -17.44 -1.31 11.86
CA GLN A 193 -18.77 -1.64 12.37
C GLN A 193 -18.68 -2.31 13.75
N MET A 194 -17.78 -3.29 13.93
CA MET A 194 -17.58 -3.95 15.22
C MET A 194 -17.11 -2.96 16.30
N VAL A 195 -16.16 -2.09 15.99
CA VAL A 195 -15.69 -1.07 16.94
C VAL A 195 -16.83 -0.12 17.33
N ASP A 196 -17.70 0.25 16.41
CA ASP A 196 -18.88 1.08 16.71
C ASP A 196 -19.88 0.35 17.61
N GLU A 197 -20.09 -0.96 17.40
CA GLU A 197 -20.94 -1.81 18.26
C GLU A 197 -20.36 -2.01 19.67
N LEU A 198 -19.03 -2.01 19.82
CA LEU A 198 -18.36 -2.06 21.12
C LEU A 198 -18.46 -0.75 21.89
N LYS A 199 -18.65 0.40 21.22
CA LYS A 199 -18.60 1.74 21.80
C LYS A 199 -19.52 1.92 23.02
N PRO A 200 -20.81 1.52 22.99
CA PRO A 200 -21.72 1.75 24.11
C PRO A 200 -21.27 1.08 25.42
N VAL A 201 -20.57 -0.03 25.30
CA VAL A 201 -20.15 -0.84 26.46
C VAL A 201 -18.68 -0.62 26.78
N TRP A 202 -17.77 -0.91 25.86
CA TRP A 202 -16.33 -0.80 26.11
C TRP A 202 -15.87 0.66 26.27
N GLY A 203 -16.40 1.57 25.46
CA GLY A 203 -16.16 3.01 25.58
C GLY A 203 -17.14 3.74 26.50
N GLY A 204 -18.18 3.04 26.97
CA GLY A 204 -19.31 3.60 27.73
C GLY A 204 -19.49 2.94 29.08
N THR A 205 -20.57 2.13 29.23
CA THR A 205 -21.06 1.65 30.54
C THR A 205 -20.07 0.77 31.31
N ALA A 206 -19.25 -0.05 30.63
CA ALA A 206 -18.19 -0.86 31.25
C ALA A 206 -16.80 -0.19 31.13
N GLY A 207 -16.71 1.01 30.55
CA GLY A 207 -15.44 1.65 30.19
C GLY A 207 -14.48 1.87 31.34
N ARG A 208 -14.98 2.12 32.55
CA ARG A 208 -14.15 2.31 33.75
C ARG A 208 -13.70 1.00 34.41
N LEU A 209 -14.11 -0.16 33.88
CA LEU A 209 -13.72 -1.44 34.44
C LEU A 209 -12.21 -1.65 34.29
N PRO A 210 -11.46 -1.89 35.39
CA PRO A 210 -10.02 -2.14 35.32
C PRO A 210 -9.70 -3.37 34.48
N LEU A 211 -8.56 -3.35 33.79
CA LEU A 211 -8.11 -4.46 32.93
C LEU A 211 -7.45 -5.62 33.68
N GLY A 212 -7.40 -5.56 35.01
CA GLY A 212 -6.81 -6.57 35.87
C GLY A 212 -6.69 -6.10 37.31
N ILE A 213 -6.32 -7.02 38.20
CA ILE A 213 -6.09 -6.74 39.62
C ILE A 213 -4.95 -5.73 39.77
N GLY A 214 -5.18 -4.66 40.52
CA GLY A 214 -4.18 -3.64 40.80
C GLY A 214 -3.76 -2.76 39.62
N THR A 215 -4.42 -2.86 38.46
CA THR A 215 -4.12 -1.99 37.29
C THR A 215 -4.89 -0.68 37.36
N THR A 216 -4.29 0.38 36.83
CA THR A 216 -4.93 1.69 36.63
C THR A 216 -5.52 1.86 35.23
N ASN A 217 -5.16 0.98 34.29
CA ASN A 217 -5.70 1.00 32.94
C ASN A 217 -7.13 0.45 32.95
N ASP A 218 -8.00 1.05 32.18
CA ASP A 218 -9.40 0.69 32.06
C ASP A 218 -9.79 0.31 30.61
N LEU A 219 -10.93 -0.35 30.47
CA LEU A 219 -11.45 -0.83 29.21
C LEU A 219 -11.74 0.32 28.22
N GLY A 220 -12.18 1.47 28.72
CA GLY A 220 -12.50 2.63 27.88
C GLY A 220 -11.27 3.27 27.24
N SER A 221 -10.17 3.35 27.99
CA SER A 221 -8.90 3.84 27.45
C SER A 221 -8.39 2.93 26.33
N ASP A 222 -8.52 1.62 26.52
CA ASP A 222 -8.12 0.62 25.51
C ASP A 222 -9.03 0.70 24.27
N TYR A 223 -10.35 0.81 24.48
CA TYR A 223 -11.30 1.03 23.40
C TYR A 223 -10.97 2.30 22.60
N ASN A 224 -10.64 3.40 23.25
CA ASN A 224 -10.27 4.65 22.59
C ASN A 224 -9.02 4.45 21.70
N GLY A 225 -8.02 3.72 22.18
CA GLY A 225 -6.84 3.36 21.39
C GLY A 225 -7.20 2.56 20.12
N ILE A 226 -8.05 1.54 20.25
CA ILE A 226 -8.58 0.75 19.15
C ILE A 226 -9.32 1.65 18.14
N ASN A 227 -10.26 2.46 18.63
CA ASN A 227 -11.09 3.34 17.81
C ASN A 227 -10.24 4.35 17.00
N VAL A 228 -9.27 5.00 17.65
CA VAL A 228 -8.36 5.96 17.00
C VAL A 228 -7.54 5.27 15.90
N ASN A 229 -7.06 4.05 16.14
CA ASN A 229 -6.30 3.31 15.13
C ASN A 229 -7.15 2.92 13.92
N VAL A 230 -8.41 2.52 14.12
CA VAL A 230 -9.36 2.29 13.01
C VAL A 230 -9.59 3.56 12.21
N LEU A 231 -9.86 4.67 12.88
CA LEU A 231 -10.06 5.97 12.23
C LEU A 231 -8.83 6.40 11.41
N LYS A 232 -7.62 6.24 11.95
CA LYS A 232 -6.38 6.56 11.22
C LYS A 232 -6.27 5.79 9.91
N GLN A 233 -6.61 4.52 9.90
CA GLN A 233 -6.56 3.71 8.67
C GLN A 233 -7.62 4.14 7.67
N GLN A 234 -8.84 4.40 8.12
CA GLN A 234 -9.94 4.82 7.23
C GLN A 234 -9.77 6.23 6.68
N LEU A 235 -9.09 7.13 7.40
CA LEU A 235 -8.76 8.45 6.89
C LEU A 235 -7.80 8.43 5.69
N LEU A 236 -7.11 7.30 5.45
CA LEU A 236 -6.27 7.11 4.27
C LEU A 236 -7.10 6.70 3.03
N ASP A 237 -8.38 6.30 3.20
CA ASP A 237 -9.25 5.95 2.08
C ASP A 237 -9.46 7.17 1.17
N GLY A 238 -9.34 6.93 -0.15
CA GLY A 238 -9.44 7.98 -1.17
C GLY A 238 -8.25 8.94 -1.24
N GLY A 239 -7.32 8.88 -0.29
CA GLY A 239 -6.07 9.62 -0.31
C GLY A 239 -5.01 8.97 -1.22
N PRO A 240 -3.98 9.72 -1.64
CA PRO A 240 -2.89 9.17 -2.41
C PRO A 240 -2.12 8.13 -1.58
N ALA A 241 -1.81 7.00 -2.19
CA ALA A 241 -0.94 6.01 -1.56
C ALA A 241 0.43 6.64 -1.26
N PRO A 242 1.01 6.42 -0.06
CA PRO A 242 2.36 6.89 0.25
C PRO A 242 3.38 6.43 -0.80
N GLU A 243 4.39 7.26 -1.05
CA GLU A 243 5.46 7.02 -2.03
C GLU A 243 5.01 6.88 -3.49
N GLN A 244 3.73 6.94 -3.80
CA GLN A 244 3.25 6.88 -5.16
C GLN A 244 3.50 8.20 -5.88
N ARG A 245 4.17 8.12 -7.04
CA ARG A 245 4.41 9.23 -7.94
C ARG A 245 3.35 9.24 -9.04
N ARG A 246 2.58 10.31 -9.09
CA ARG A 246 1.45 10.41 -10.01
C ARG A 246 1.89 10.39 -11.46
N TRP A 247 2.89 11.19 -11.83
CA TRP A 247 3.38 11.31 -13.19
C TRP A 247 4.77 10.68 -13.35
N ARG A 248 4.98 10.04 -14.49
CA ARG A 248 6.27 9.47 -14.91
C ARG A 248 6.49 9.81 -16.37
N PHE A 249 7.72 10.16 -16.72
CA PHE A 249 8.16 10.38 -18.06
C PHE A 249 9.47 9.63 -18.32
N ASN A 250 9.53 8.89 -19.42
CA ASN A 250 10.74 8.23 -19.90
C ASN A 250 10.94 8.58 -21.37
N GLY A 251 12.10 9.09 -21.72
CA GLY A 251 12.49 9.37 -23.09
C GLY A 251 13.83 8.70 -23.39
N VAL A 252 13.92 8.01 -24.51
CA VAL A 252 15.14 7.35 -25.00
C VAL A 252 15.35 7.72 -26.44
N THR A 253 16.58 8.11 -26.79
CA THR A 253 16.96 8.34 -28.19
C THR A 253 18.25 7.61 -28.52
N ASN A 254 18.35 7.09 -29.73
CA ASN A 254 19.53 6.40 -30.22
C ASN A 254 19.74 6.70 -31.70
N TYR A 255 20.95 7.13 -32.04
CA TYR A 255 21.35 7.45 -33.41
C TYR A 255 22.60 6.65 -33.81
N THR A 256 22.58 6.05 -34.98
CA THR A 256 23.72 5.31 -35.56
C THR A 256 24.24 6.04 -36.78
N PHE A 257 25.47 6.48 -36.73
CA PHE A 257 26.12 7.13 -37.86
C PHE A 257 26.40 6.13 -38.98
N LYS A 258 26.09 6.51 -40.22
CA LYS A 258 26.41 5.73 -41.43
C LYS A 258 27.28 6.58 -42.35
N GLY A 259 28.46 6.08 -42.61
CA GLY A 259 29.44 6.74 -43.51
C GLY A 259 30.35 7.76 -42.82
N GLY A 260 31.37 8.16 -43.49
CA GLY A 260 32.40 9.08 -43.02
C GLY A 260 33.24 8.51 -41.86
N MET A 261 33.84 9.44 -41.11
CA MET A 261 34.74 9.11 -39.99
C MET A 261 34.02 8.47 -38.80
N LEU A 262 32.72 8.70 -38.62
CA LEU A 262 31.89 8.19 -37.54
C LEU A 262 31.08 6.93 -37.93
N ASN A 263 31.40 6.30 -39.06
CA ASN A 263 30.66 5.12 -39.51
C ASN A 263 30.61 4.03 -38.42
N ASN A 264 29.40 3.51 -38.15
CA ASN A 264 29.10 2.51 -37.09
C ASN A 264 29.29 3.02 -35.64
N VAL A 265 29.48 4.33 -35.43
CA VAL A 265 29.37 4.93 -34.11
C VAL A 265 27.86 5.06 -33.77
N ARG A 266 27.48 4.67 -32.59
CA ARG A 266 26.15 4.84 -32.00
C ARG A 266 26.23 5.81 -30.83
N VAL A 267 25.32 6.75 -30.77
CA VAL A 267 25.16 7.64 -29.62
C VAL A 267 23.71 7.62 -29.18
N GLY A 268 23.52 7.72 -27.88
CA GLY A 268 22.17 7.80 -27.37
C GLY A 268 22.12 8.34 -25.97
N GLY A 269 20.91 8.58 -25.54
CA GLY A 269 20.63 9.07 -24.19
C GLY A 269 19.23 8.67 -23.74
N ALA A 270 19.07 8.63 -22.44
CA ALA A 270 17.79 8.44 -21.79
C ALA A 270 17.57 9.53 -20.74
N TYR A 271 16.35 10.01 -20.67
CA TYR A 271 15.87 10.90 -19.61
C TYR A 271 14.70 10.24 -18.91
N ARG A 272 14.77 10.16 -17.58
CA ARG A 272 13.70 9.65 -16.72
C ARG A 272 13.33 10.72 -15.72
N TRP A 273 12.06 10.97 -15.60
CA TRP A 273 11.51 11.90 -14.63
C TRP A 273 10.33 11.27 -13.91
N GLN A 274 10.22 11.55 -12.63
CA GLN A 274 9.12 11.12 -11.77
C GLN A 274 8.68 12.31 -10.91
N ASP A 275 7.38 12.47 -10.78
CA ASP A 275 6.76 13.52 -9.99
C ASP A 275 7.04 13.37 -8.48
N LYS A 276 6.64 14.36 -7.72
CA LYS A 276 6.64 14.33 -6.25
C LYS A 276 5.75 13.20 -5.73
N ALA A 277 6.12 12.64 -4.57
CA ALA A 277 5.31 11.66 -3.86
C ALA A 277 4.96 12.16 -2.46
N ALA A 278 3.83 11.70 -1.91
CA ALA A 278 3.51 11.93 -0.51
C ALA A 278 4.52 11.16 0.37
N ILE A 279 5.19 11.87 1.28
CA ILE A 279 6.18 11.31 2.21
C ILE A 279 5.72 11.37 3.67
N GLY A 280 4.56 11.93 3.95
CA GLY A 280 3.97 12.04 5.28
C GLY A 280 2.76 12.96 5.27
N PHE A 281 2.11 13.06 6.41
CA PHE A 281 0.91 13.86 6.58
C PHE A 281 0.96 14.63 7.89
N PRO A 282 0.50 15.89 7.92
CA PRO A 282 0.35 16.62 9.17
C PRO A 282 -0.77 16.04 10.03
N ILE A 283 -0.70 16.28 11.33
CA ILE A 283 -1.80 16.03 12.26
C ILE A 283 -2.54 17.34 12.48
N ILE A 284 -3.84 17.32 12.28
CA ILE A 284 -4.75 18.42 12.61
C ILE A 284 -5.70 18.00 13.72
N LEU A 285 -6.32 18.95 14.38
CA LEU A 285 -7.36 18.64 15.35
C LEU A 285 -8.67 18.29 14.64
N ALA A 286 -9.32 17.24 15.10
CA ALA A 286 -10.68 16.90 14.70
C ALA A 286 -11.67 18.01 15.12
N PRO A 287 -12.90 18.00 14.59
CA PRO A 287 -13.92 18.99 14.98
C PRO A 287 -14.24 19.04 16.49
N ASP A 288 -13.88 18.00 17.24
CA ASP A 288 -14.01 17.97 18.71
C ASP A 288 -12.96 18.85 19.43
N GLY A 289 -11.97 19.39 18.70
CA GLY A 289 -10.89 20.22 19.20
C GLY A 289 -9.90 19.50 20.13
N ARG A 290 -9.94 18.17 20.22
CA ARG A 290 -9.12 17.36 21.14
C ARG A 290 -8.40 16.21 20.46
N THR A 291 -9.04 15.56 19.47
CA THR A 291 -8.49 14.37 18.81
C THR A 291 -7.60 14.79 17.65
N GLY A 292 -6.34 14.33 17.66
CA GLY A 292 -5.44 14.48 16.52
C GLY A 292 -5.81 13.51 15.40
N ILE A 293 -6.05 14.03 14.19
CA ILE A 293 -6.33 13.25 12.99
C ILE A 293 -5.32 13.57 11.89
N ILE A 294 -5.05 12.60 11.02
CA ILE A 294 -4.15 12.76 9.88
C ILE A 294 -4.84 13.58 8.79
N ASP A 295 -4.21 14.65 8.32
CA ASP A 295 -4.71 15.46 7.20
C ASP A 295 -4.21 14.86 5.86
N VAL A 296 -4.95 13.90 5.34
CA VAL A 296 -4.62 13.23 4.06
C VAL A 296 -4.78 14.13 2.84
N LYS A 297 -5.44 15.29 2.98
CA LYS A 297 -5.65 16.24 1.88
C LYS A 297 -4.44 17.13 1.65
N ASN A 298 -3.59 17.33 2.66
CA ASN A 298 -2.41 18.18 2.61
C ASN A 298 -1.13 17.38 2.93
N PRO A 299 -0.74 16.39 2.11
CA PRO A 299 0.45 15.59 2.37
C PRO A 299 1.73 16.43 2.29
N TYR A 300 2.74 16.09 3.07
CA TYR A 300 4.11 16.51 2.82
C TYR A 300 4.60 15.83 1.55
N LEU A 301 5.10 16.62 0.60
CA LEU A 301 5.58 16.10 -0.69
C LEU A 301 7.10 16.05 -0.70
N GLY A 302 7.63 14.89 -1.08
CA GLY A 302 9.03 14.74 -1.46
C GLY A 302 9.34 15.44 -2.78
N GLU A 303 10.60 15.45 -3.18
CA GLU A 303 11.03 16.08 -4.43
C GLU A 303 10.73 15.21 -5.65
N ALA A 304 10.52 15.87 -6.79
CA ALA A 304 10.52 15.21 -8.09
C ALA A 304 11.94 14.74 -8.42
N GLU A 305 12.04 13.58 -9.07
CA GLU A 305 13.32 13.00 -9.42
C GLU A 305 13.54 12.95 -10.93
N SER A 306 14.74 13.32 -11.38
CA SER A 306 15.14 13.18 -12.78
C SER A 306 16.49 12.50 -12.90
N ASN A 307 16.68 11.69 -13.94
CA ASN A 307 17.93 11.02 -14.23
C ASN A 307 18.24 11.13 -15.72
N VAL A 308 19.50 11.38 -16.05
CA VAL A 308 20.03 11.38 -17.42
C VAL A 308 21.05 10.25 -17.54
N ASP A 309 20.89 9.42 -18.56
CA ASP A 309 21.88 8.42 -18.93
C ASP A 309 22.35 8.70 -20.36
N LEU A 310 23.64 8.55 -20.62
CA LEU A 310 24.24 8.73 -21.95
C LEU A 310 25.09 7.52 -22.31
N TRP A 311 25.15 7.22 -23.61
CA TRP A 311 26.04 6.19 -24.11
C TRP A 311 26.61 6.52 -25.47
N VAL A 312 27.82 5.98 -25.71
CA VAL A 312 28.45 5.93 -27.01
C VAL A 312 28.95 4.52 -27.25
N GLY A 313 28.69 3.99 -28.42
CA GLY A 313 29.13 2.66 -28.84
C GLY A 313 29.76 2.69 -30.22
N TYR A 314 30.66 1.72 -30.48
CA TYR A 314 31.26 1.51 -31.78
C TYR A 314 31.29 0.02 -32.09
N ARG A 315 30.89 -0.34 -33.31
CA ARG A 315 30.91 -1.74 -33.77
C ARG A 315 31.77 -1.85 -35.04
N ARG A 316 32.74 -2.78 -35.00
CA ARG A 316 33.61 -3.04 -36.11
C ARG A 316 33.92 -4.54 -36.27
N LYS A 317 34.13 -4.99 -37.51
CA LYS A 317 34.74 -6.29 -37.78
C LYS A 317 36.23 -6.24 -37.53
N VAL A 318 36.78 -7.26 -36.89
CA VAL A 318 38.20 -7.43 -36.55
C VAL A 318 38.64 -8.83 -36.88
N PHE A 319 39.95 -9.12 -36.82
CA PHE A 319 40.56 -10.42 -37.10
C PHE A 319 40.21 -10.98 -38.50
N GLY A 320 40.39 -10.13 -39.55
CA GLY A 320 40.08 -10.53 -40.91
C GLY A 320 38.58 -10.76 -41.19
N ASP A 321 37.74 -9.91 -40.64
CA ASP A 321 36.28 -9.92 -40.72
C ASP A 321 35.56 -11.12 -40.09
N ARG A 322 36.27 -11.91 -39.25
CA ARG A 322 35.72 -13.11 -38.60
C ARG A 322 34.98 -12.83 -37.32
N VAL A 323 35.28 -11.70 -36.66
CA VAL A 323 34.75 -11.37 -35.34
C VAL A 323 34.19 -9.94 -35.36
N TYR A 324 32.95 -9.77 -34.89
CA TYR A 324 32.45 -8.44 -34.60
C TYR A 324 32.87 -7.99 -33.18
N TRP A 325 33.61 -6.93 -33.12
CA TRP A 325 33.92 -6.26 -31.87
C TRP A 325 32.95 -5.08 -31.67
N ASN A 326 32.24 -5.08 -30.53
CA ASN A 326 31.36 -4.01 -30.09
C ASN A 326 31.86 -3.46 -28.77
N VAL A 327 32.24 -2.19 -28.73
CA VAL A 327 32.63 -1.47 -27.52
C VAL A 327 31.56 -0.43 -27.21
N GLN A 328 31.16 -0.31 -25.95
CA GLN A 328 30.17 0.69 -25.52
C GLN A 328 30.56 1.26 -24.17
N LEU A 329 30.60 2.57 -24.09
CA LEU A 329 30.72 3.34 -22.86
C LEU A 329 29.33 3.87 -22.48
N ASN A 330 28.90 3.57 -21.24
CA ASN A 330 27.66 4.06 -20.65
C ASN A 330 27.98 4.94 -19.45
N VAL A 331 27.30 6.05 -19.35
CA VAL A 331 27.34 6.95 -18.18
C VAL A 331 25.93 7.05 -17.64
N LYS A 332 25.66 6.42 -16.50
CA LYS A 332 24.36 6.48 -15.82
C LYS A 332 24.35 7.62 -14.81
N ASN A 333 23.18 8.23 -14.60
CA ASN A 333 22.95 9.30 -13.62
C ASN A 333 23.95 10.46 -13.81
N VAL A 334 24.08 10.95 -15.03
CA VAL A 334 25.02 12.02 -15.40
C VAL A 334 24.83 13.25 -14.51
N GLY A 335 25.93 13.71 -13.92
CA GLY A 335 25.95 14.88 -13.04
C GLY A 335 25.38 14.66 -11.64
N ARG A 336 24.95 13.44 -11.29
CA ARG A 336 24.46 13.13 -9.93
C ARG A 336 25.61 12.74 -8.99
N GLY A 337 25.63 13.44 -7.85
CA GLY A 337 26.38 13.02 -6.67
C GLY A 337 25.53 12.19 -5.70
N ASN A 338 26.09 11.84 -4.56
CA ASN A 338 25.34 11.25 -3.45
C ASN A 338 24.43 12.33 -2.84
N GLN A 339 23.14 12.17 -2.96
CA GLN A 339 22.12 13.05 -2.40
C GLN A 339 21.19 12.24 -1.50
N LEU A 340 20.74 12.83 -0.40
CA LEU A 340 19.71 12.27 0.44
C LEU A 340 18.35 12.67 -0.15
N ILE A 341 17.53 11.66 -0.44
CA ILE A 341 16.17 11.84 -0.96
C ILE A 341 15.21 11.50 0.18
N PRO A 342 14.47 12.47 0.72
CA PRO A 342 13.47 12.22 1.75
C PRO A 342 12.42 11.22 1.27
N VAL A 343 12.13 10.19 2.09
CA VAL A 343 11.12 9.16 1.77
C VAL A 343 10.02 9.10 2.83
N SER A 344 10.27 9.62 4.04
CA SER A 344 9.22 9.81 5.02
C SER A 344 9.43 11.08 5.85
N ALA A 345 8.33 11.70 6.28
CA ALA A 345 8.29 12.86 7.17
C ALA A 345 7.48 12.57 8.42
N GLN A 346 7.88 13.19 9.52
CA GLN A 346 7.12 13.23 10.78
C GLN A 346 5.87 14.12 10.62
N PRO A 347 4.90 14.03 11.53
CA PRO A 347 3.71 14.89 11.52
C PRO A 347 3.98 16.40 11.58
N ASP A 348 5.15 16.82 12.07
CA ASP A 348 5.60 18.22 12.10
C ASP A 348 6.32 18.67 10.81
N GLY A 349 6.45 17.77 9.82
CA GLY A 349 7.13 18.00 8.55
C GLY A 349 8.65 17.74 8.58
N SER A 350 9.23 17.44 9.74
CA SER A 350 10.65 17.05 9.80
C SER A 350 10.90 15.71 9.10
N ILE A 351 12.06 15.56 8.45
CA ILE A 351 12.38 14.34 7.72
C ILE A 351 12.67 13.20 8.70
N ALA A 352 11.87 12.13 8.59
CA ALA A 352 12.02 10.92 9.42
C ALA A 352 13.01 9.93 8.81
N SER A 353 12.99 9.76 7.48
CA SER A 353 13.94 8.89 6.79
C SER A 353 14.24 9.39 5.37
N ALA A 354 15.45 9.07 4.90
CA ALA A 354 15.89 9.40 3.55
C ALA A 354 16.68 8.21 2.97
N ARG A 355 16.64 8.08 1.63
CA ARG A 355 17.49 7.15 0.88
C ARG A 355 18.60 7.89 0.18
N ILE A 356 19.70 7.21 -0.07
CA ILE A 356 20.81 7.75 -0.86
C ILE A 356 20.51 7.56 -2.34
N SER A 357 20.64 8.64 -3.15
CA SER A 357 20.51 8.53 -4.59
C SER A 357 21.67 7.72 -5.18
N ALA A 358 21.40 6.97 -6.27
CA ALA A 358 22.45 6.30 -7.00
C ALA A 358 23.38 7.35 -7.65
N PRO A 359 24.70 7.28 -7.41
CA PRO A 359 25.67 8.23 -7.98
C PRO A 359 25.85 7.99 -9.48
N GLN A 360 26.59 8.89 -10.13
CA GLN A 360 27.05 8.69 -11.49
C GLN A 360 27.90 7.44 -11.60
N LEU A 361 27.61 6.59 -12.58
CA LEU A 361 28.32 5.34 -12.84
C LEU A 361 28.79 5.27 -14.29
N TRP A 362 30.05 4.97 -14.47
CA TRP A 362 30.67 4.72 -15.77
C TRP A 362 30.88 3.22 -15.98
N THR A 363 30.45 2.71 -17.14
CA THR A 363 30.60 1.29 -17.48
C THR A 363 31.09 1.16 -18.91
N LEU A 364 32.24 0.51 -19.09
CA LEU A 364 32.77 0.15 -20.40
C LEU A 364 32.53 -1.34 -20.66
N THR A 365 31.83 -1.64 -21.74
CA THR A 365 31.51 -3.01 -22.15
C THR A 365 32.21 -3.32 -23.46
N ASN A 366 32.87 -4.47 -23.54
CA ASN A 366 33.44 -5.02 -24.76
C ASN A 366 32.77 -6.37 -25.04
N THR A 367 32.24 -6.54 -26.26
CA THR A 367 31.60 -7.78 -26.71
C THR A 367 32.26 -8.24 -27.99
N PHE A 368 32.61 -9.53 -28.08
CA PHE A 368 33.14 -10.17 -29.26
C PHE A 368 32.13 -11.24 -29.70
N GLU A 369 31.66 -11.12 -30.94
CA GLU A 369 30.71 -12.07 -31.58
C GLU A 369 31.46 -12.81 -32.69
N PHE A 370 31.58 -14.14 -32.55
CA PHE A 370 32.31 -15.02 -33.46
C PHE A 370 31.43 -15.59 -34.57
#